data_a696fa9b25d7e6cb40d6c1a7275c1625
#
_entry.id   a696fa9b25d7e6cb40d6c1a7275c1625
#
_cell.length_a   1.000
_cell.length_b   1.000
_cell.length_c   1.000
_cell.angle_alpha   90.00
_cell.angle_beta   90.00
_cell.angle_gamma   90.00
#
_symmetry.space_group_name_H-M   'P 1'
#
loop_
_entity.id
_entity.type
_entity.pdbx_description
1 polymer ?
#
loop_
_entity_poly.entity_id
_entity_poly.type
_entity_poly.pdbx_seq_one_letter_code
_entity_poly.pdbx_strand_id
1 'polypeptide(L)'
;MKSSRFDTVYGISTPGELIKELRTRHGLSQRELAYRAGTSQSAIARIESGDEDITWKRLSGVLAAMGDRPLLDSARLPHRYELGDLLRDRAMSPEARMANGIRFNRFGSEMALAGAKAKARAKNARAT
;
A
#
# COMPACT_ATOMS: atom_id res chain seq x y z
N MET A 1 -10.99 20.70 -11.25
CA MET A 1 -10.43 20.67 -9.88
C MET A 1 -9.20 19.79 -9.84
N LYS A 2 -8.09 20.38 -9.59
CA LYS A 2 -6.84 19.63 -9.49
C LYS A 2 -6.81 18.94 -8.14
N SER A 3 -7.05 17.62 -8.08
CA SER A 3 -6.60 16.89 -6.92
C SER A 3 -5.09 17.10 -6.82
N SER A 4 -4.65 17.62 -5.70
CA SER A 4 -3.22 17.79 -5.50
C SER A 4 -2.58 16.40 -5.50
N ARG A 5 -1.33 16.31 -5.90
CA ARG A 5 -0.54 15.08 -5.80
C ARG A 5 -0.65 14.43 -4.42
N PHE A 6 -0.88 15.23 -3.41
CA PHE A 6 -1.05 14.80 -2.02
C PHE A 6 -2.38 14.11 -1.78
N ASP A 7 -3.46 14.59 -2.36
CA ASP A 7 -4.78 13.96 -2.18
C ASP A 7 -4.79 12.56 -2.78
N THR A 8 -4.09 12.35 -3.90
CA THR A 8 -3.96 11.03 -4.52
C THR A 8 -3.12 10.08 -3.66
N VAL A 9 -2.05 10.56 -3.06
CA VAL A 9 -1.17 9.74 -2.20
C VAL A 9 -1.85 9.36 -0.89
N TYR A 10 -2.67 10.23 -0.34
CA TYR A 10 -3.35 9.99 0.94
C TYR A 10 -4.77 9.42 0.78
N GLY A 11 -5.37 9.58 -0.40
CA GLY A 11 -6.71 9.09 -0.67
C GLY A 11 -6.78 7.63 -1.09
N ILE A 12 -5.70 7.09 -1.67
CA ILE A 12 -5.62 5.70 -2.14
C ILE A 12 -4.56 4.98 -1.35
N SER A 13 -4.97 4.10 -0.46
CA SER A 13 -4.07 3.40 0.46
C SER A 13 -3.75 1.97 0.05
N THR A 14 -4.48 1.40 -0.91
CA THR A 14 -4.27 0.03 -1.35
C THR A 14 -4.21 -0.09 -2.87
N PRO A 15 -3.50 -1.09 -3.40
CA PRO A 15 -3.51 -1.38 -4.83
C PRO A 15 -4.92 -1.67 -5.37
N GLY A 16 -5.76 -2.32 -4.56
CA GLY A 16 -7.14 -2.62 -4.94
C GLY A 16 -7.99 -1.38 -5.14
N GLU A 17 -7.86 -0.41 -4.25
CA GLU A 17 -8.53 0.90 -4.40
C GLU A 17 -8.08 1.63 -5.65
N LEU A 18 -6.78 1.59 -5.96
CA LEU A 18 -6.24 2.18 -7.17
C LEU A 18 -6.82 1.53 -8.42
N ILE A 19 -6.86 0.21 -8.47
CA ILE A 19 -7.44 -0.54 -9.59
C ILE A 19 -8.91 -0.17 -9.77
N LYS A 20 -9.68 -0.15 -8.70
CA LYS A 20 -11.10 0.19 -8.71
C LYS A 20 -11.34 1.61 -9.22
N GLU A 21 -10.56 2.56 -8.74
CA GLU A 21 -10.68 3.96 -9.17
C GLU A 21 -10.36 4.12 -10.65
N LEU A 22 -9.25 3.57 -11.11
CA LEU A 22 -8.85 3.66 -12.51
C LEU A 22 -9.83 2.93 -13.42
N ARG A 23 -10.28 1.75 -13.02
CA ARG A 23 -11.30 0.99 -13.74
C ARG A 23 -12.58 1.81 -13.94
N THR A 24 -13.06 2.40 -12.87
CA THR A 24 -14.27 3.24 -12.89
C THR A 24 -14.08 4.46 -13.77
N ARG A 25 -12.91 5.09 -13.67
CA ARG A 25 -12.55 6.25 -14.51
C ARG A 25 -12.51 5.92 -15.99
N HIS A 26 -12.06 4.72 -16.36
CA HIS A 26 -12.07 4.22 -17.73
C HIS A 26 -13.44 3.66 -18.17
N GLY A 27 -14.43 3.65 -17.28
CA GLY A 27 -15.77 3.13 -17.60
C GLY A 27 -15.83 1.62 -17.78
N LEU A 28 -14.89 0.87 -17.21
CA LEU A 28 -14.81 -0.59 -17.34
C LEU A 28 -15.52 -1.29 -16.17
N SER A 29 -16.20 -2.40 -16.50
CA SER A 29 -16.66 -3.35 -15.48
C SER A 29 -15.49 -4.21 -14.99
N GLN A 30 -15.65 -4.84 -13.83
CA GLN A 30 -14.67 -5.82 -13.34
C GLN A 30 -14.43 -6.94 -14.36
N ARG A 31 -15.48 -7.36 -15.04
CA ARG A 31 -15.43 -8.39 -16.07
C ARG A 31 -14.62 -7.97 -17.29
N GLU A 32 -14.83 -6.76 -17.74
CA GLU A 32 -14.07 -6.21 -18.89
C GLU A 32 -12.60 -6.04 -18.56
N LEU A 33 -12.30 -5.53 -17.37
CA LEU A 33 -10.91 -5.42 -16.90
C LEU A 33 -10.25 -6.80 -16.79
N ALA A 34 -10.95 -7.77 -16.20
CA ALA A 34 -10.46 -9.13 -16.08
C ALA A 34 -10.14 -9.74 -17.44
N TYR A 35 -11.01 -9.57 -18.40
CA TYR A 35 -10.78 -10.03 -19.78
C TYR A 35 -9.52 -9.40 -20.40
N ARG A 36 -9.37 -8.09 -20.29
CA ARG A 36 -8.20 -7.37 -20.79
C ARG A 36 -6.89 -7.76 -20.10
N ALA A 37 -6.96 -7.99 -18.82
CA ALA A 37 -5.80 -8.36 -17.99
C ALA A 37 -5.47 -9.86 -18.05
N GLY A 38 -6.25 -10.67 -18.73
CA GLY A 38 -6.04 -12.11 -18.82
C GLY A 38 -6.27 -12.84 -17.50
N THR A 39 -7.22 -12.39 -16.69
CA THR A 39 -7.56 -12.96 -15.39
C THR A 39 -9.08 -13.14 -15.26
N SER A 40 -9.55 -13.62 -14.10
CA SER A 40 -10.97 -13.79 -13.82
C SER A 40 -11.58 -12.57 -13.14
N GLN A 41 -12.88 -12.37 -13.34
CA GLN A 41 -13.63 -11.32 -12.65
C GLN A 41 -13.55 -11.49 -11.13
N SER A 42 -13.63 -12.72 -10.63
CA SER A 42 -13.50 -13.00 -9.20
C SER A 42 -12.13 -12.62 -8.64
N ALA A 43 -11.06 -12.78 -9.42
CA ALA A 43 -9.73 -12.33 -9.03
C ALA A 43 -9.66 -10.81 -8.91
N ILE A 44 -10.21 -10.07 -9.86
CA ILE A 44 -10.29 -8.61 -9.80
C ILE A 44 -11.13 -8.16 -8.60
N ALA A 45 -12.27 -8.79 -8.38
CA ALA A 45 -13.13 -8.47 -7.24
C ALA A 45 -12.41 -8.65 -5.89
N ARG A 46 -11.65 -9.72 -5.73
CA ARG A 46 -10.87 -9.97 -4.50
C ARG A 46 -9.75 -8.96 -4.30
N ILE A 47 -9.08 -8.57 -5.36
CA ILE A 47 -8.04 -7.53 -5.28
C ILE A 47 -8.67 -6.18 -4.89
N GLU A 48 -9.75 -5.80 -5.52
CA GLU A 48 -10.45 -4.53 -5.23
C GLU A 48 -11.02 -4.47 -3.82
N SER A 49 -11.50 -5.59 -3.29
CA SER A 49 -12.01 -5.68 -1.91
C SER A 49 -10.92 -5.72 -0.84
N GLY A 50 -9.68 -5.93 -1.23
CA GLY A 50 -8.55 -6.06 -0.31
C GLY A 50 -8.37 -7.46 0.27
N ASP A 51 -9.14 -8.44 -0.19
CA ASP A 51 -9.04 -9.83 0.27
C ASP A 51 -7.80 -10.55 -0.26
N GLU A 52 -7.20 -10.03 -1.31
CA GLU A 52 -6.01 -10.59 -1.92
C GLU A 52 -4.93 -9.53 -2.09
N ASP A 53 -3.72 -9.86 -1.63
CA ASP A 53 -2.55 -9.02 -1.89
C ASP A 53 -2.09 -9.20 -3.34
N ILE A 54 -1.64 -8.12 -3.94
CA ILE A 54 -1.15 -8.12 -5.30
C ILE A 54 0.35 -7.79 -5.35
N THR A 55 1.09 -8.50 -6.19
CA THR A 55 2.50 -8.17 -6.44
C THR A 55 2.61 -6.94 -7.34
N TRP A 56 3.74 -6.24 -7.27
CA TRP A 56 4.03 -5.11 -8.15
C TRP A 56 3.94 -5.49 -9.63
N LYS A 57 4.44 -6.65 -9.99
CA LYS A 57 4.38 -7.18 -11.36
C LYS A 57 2.92 -7.35 -11.83
N ARG A 58 2.10 -7.94 -10.99
CA ARG A 58 0.69 -8.17 -11.31
C ARG A 58 -0.10 -6.86 -11.38
N LEU A 59 0.16 -5.94 -10.45
CA LEU A 59 -0.40 -4.59 -10.47
C LEU A 59 -0.05 -3.87 -11.77
N SER A 60 1.22 -3.91 -12.15
CA SER A 60 1.68 -3.31 -13.41
C SER A 60 0.96 -3.90 -14.62
N GLY A 61 0.74 -5.21 -14.63
CA GLY A 61 0.00 -5.90 -15.70
C GLY A 61 -1.47 -5.51 -15.77
N VAL A 62 -2.13 -5.41 -14.64
CA VAL A 62 -3.55 -4.98 -14.57
C VAL A 62 -3.69 -3.52 -15.01
N LEU A 63 -2.81 -2.65 -14.56
CA LEU A 63 -2.84 -1.24 -14.97
C LEU A 63 -2.50 -1.09 -16.45
N ALA A 64 -1.55 -1.85 -16.97
CA ALA A 64 -1.22 -1.84 -18.40
C ALA A 64 -2.41 -2.23 -19.27
N ALA A 65 -3.29 -3.11 -18.80
CA ALA A 65 -4.53 -3.47 -19.49
C ALA A 65 -5.50 -2.28 -19.63
N MET A 66 -5.34 -1.26 -18.81
CA MET A 66 -6.09 0.01 -18.89
C MET A 66 -5.30 1.14 -19.57
N GLY A 67 -4.05 0.89 -19.97
CA GLY A 67 -3.16 1.90 -20.53
C GLY A 67 -2.43 2.74 -19.50
N ASP A 68 -2.41 2.30 -18.25
CA ASP A 68 -1.76 2.99 -17.14
C ASP A 68 -0.52 2.23 -16.66
N ARG A 69 0.27 2.88 -15.85
CA ARG A 69 1.39 2.27 -15.15
C ARG A 69 1.41 2.74 -13.70
N PRO A 70 1.80 1.89 -12.75
CA PRO A 70 1.93 2.33 -11.38
C PRO A 70 3.15 3.23 -11.20
N LEU A 71 3.02 4.21 -10.33
CA LEU A 71 4.12 5.02 -9.85
C LEU A 71 4.30 4.73 -8.37
N LEU A 72 5.53 4.52 -7.96
CA LEU A 72 5.88 4.34 -6.56
C LEU A 72 6.44 5.65 -6.01
N ASP A 73 5.82 6.13 -4.97
CA ASP A 73 6.28 7.30 -4.26
C ASP A 73 6.29 7.00 -2.76
N SER A 74 6.99 7.81 -2.01
CA SER A 74 7.05 7.70 -0.57
C SER A 74 6.82 9.06 0.07
N ALA A 75 6.05 9.06 1.14
CA ALA A 75 5.84 10.25 1.95
C ALA A 75 6.41 10.02 3.35
N ARG A 76 6.95 11.07 3.93
CA ARG A 76 7.42 11.00 5.30
C ARG A 76 6.22 10.93 6.24
N LEU A 77 6.27 10.02 7.17
CA LEU A 77 5.23 9.91 8.19
C LEU A 77 5.18 11.18 9.07
N PRO A 78 3.99 11.56 9.56
CA PRO A 78 3.83 12.78 10.36
C PRO A 78 4.73 12.83 11.58
N HIS A 79 4.88 11.71 12.28
CA HIS A 79 5.81 11.55 13.39
C HIS A 79 6.97 10.70 12.91
N ARG A 80 7.89 11.36 12.28
CA ARG A 80 9.06 10.72 11.71
C ARG A 80 10.06 10.30 12.78
N TYR A 81 10.68 9.21 12.52
CA TYR A 81 11.89 8.84 13.23
C TYR A 81 13.05 9.64 12.65
N GLU A 82 13.66 10.46 13.46
CA GLU A 82 14.93 11.06 13.11
C GLU A 82 16.03 10.00 13.23
N LEU A 83 17.16 10.22 12.57
CA LEU A 83 18.29 9.30 12.63
C LEU A 83 18.70 9.04 14.08
N GLY A 84 18.63 10.05 14.95
CA GLY A 84 18.90 9.93 16.36
C GLY A 84 17.96 8.98 17.09
N ASP A 85 16.68 8.92 16.69
CA ASP A 85 15.72 7.99 17.28
C ASP A 85 16.02 6.55 16.87
N LEU A 86 16.37 6.35 15.61
CA LEU A 86 16.77 5.02 15.11
C LEU A 86 18.05 4.53 15.78
N LEU A 87 19.00 5.40 16.02
CA LEU A 87 20.24 5.04 16.73
C LEU A 87 19.97 4.74 18.21
N ARG A 88 19.04 5.46 18.85
CA ARG A 88 18.59 5.16 20.22
C ARG A 88 17.88 3.82 20.30
N ASP A 89 16.98 3.54 19.37
CA ASP A 89 16.29 2.25 19.30
C ASP A 89 17.27 1.10 19.12
N ARG A 90 18.30 1.31 18.31
CA ARG A 90 19.36 0.31 18.11
C ARG A 90 20.20 0.04 19.36
N ALA A 91 20.37 1.05 20.20
CA ALA A 91 21.09 0.94 21.47
C ALA A 91 20.23 0.42 22.63
N MET A 92 18.91 0.29 22.43
CA MET A 92 17.98 -0.21 23.45
C MET A 92 18.09 -1.71 23.68
N SER A 93 17.67 -2.14 24.87
CA SER A 93 17.49 -3.57 25.18
C SER A 93 16.43 -4.20 24.24
N PRO A 94 16.49 -5.54 24.07
CA PRO A 94 15.47 -6.24 23.27
C PRO A 94 14.04 -5.99 23.76
N GLU A 95 13.83 -5.91 25.07
CA GLU A 95 12.52 -5.65 25.69
C GLU A 95 12.02 -4.23 25.36
N ALA A 96 12.90 -3.25 25.46
CA ALA A 96 12.58 -1.86 25.12
C ALA A 96 12.28 -1.71 23.65
N ARG A 97 13.02 -2.39 22.78
CA ARG A 97 12.74 -2.42 21.33
C ARG A 97 11.39 -3.04 21.02
N MET A 98 11.04 -4.11 21.71
CA MET A 98 9.73 -4.76 21.55
C MET A 98 8.59 -3.81 21.95
N ALA A 99 8.72 -3.12 23.09
CA ALA A 99 7.75 -2.14 23.56
C ALA A 99 7.57 -0.99 22.56
N ASN A 100 8.66 -0.46 22.00
CA ASN A 100 8.62 0.56 20.95
C ASN A 100 8.03 0.02 19.66
N GLY A 101 8.31 -1.21 19.28
CA GLY A 101 7.73 -1.88 18.14
C GLY A 101 6.22 -2.02 18.24
N ILE A 102 5.71 -2.36 19.39
CA ILE A 102 4.27 -2.43 19.68
C ILE A 102 3.62 -1.05 19.54
N ARG A 103 4.22 -0.02 20.10
CA ARG A 103 3.77 1.38 19.96
C ARG A 103 3.74 1.81 18.50
N PHE A 104 4.78 1.50 17.75
CA PHE A 104 4.89 1.82 16.34
C PHE A 104 3.81 1.12 15.51
N ASN A 105 3.57 -0.15 15.76
CA ASN A 105 2.53 -0.92 15.08
C ASN A 105 1.13 -0.37 15.39
N ARG A 106 0.88 -0.01 16.65
CA ARG A 106 -0.38 0.62 17.06
C ARG A 106 -0.60 1.94 16.34
N PHE A 107 0.41 2.80 16.34
CA PHE A 107 0.38 4.07 15.61
C PHE A 107 0.20 3.85 14.10
N GLY A 108 0.91 2.90 13.52
CA GLY A 108 0.79 2.54 12.11
C GLY A 108 -0.60 2.02 11.75
N SER A 109 -1.26 1.29 12.63
CA SER A 109 -2.63 0.80 12.44
C SER A 109 -3.66 1.93 12.50
N GLU A 110 -3.47 2.88 13.41
CA GLU A 110 -4.34 4.05 13.53
C GLU A 110 -4.24 4.98 12.32
N MET A 111 -3.04 5.15 11.77
CA MET A 111 -2.79 6.07 10.67
C MET A 111 -3.01 5.45 9.28
N ALA A 112 -2.92 4.15 9.16
CA ALA A 112 -3.00 3.47 7.86
C ALA A 112 -3.55 2.05 8.02
N LEU A 113 -4.82 1.94 8.31
CA LEU A 113 -5.55 0.67 8.38
C LEU A 113 -5.30 -0.23 7.16
N ALA A 114 -5.18 0.38 5.98
CA ALA A 114 -4.93 -0.34 4.74
C ALA A 114 -3.44 -0.69 4.50
N GLY A 115 -2.51 -0.01 5.17
CA GLY A 115 -1.06 -0.21 4.99
C GLY A 115 -0.42 -1.17 5.98
N ALA A 116 -1.18 -1.76 6.92
CA ALA A 116 -0.63 -2.57 8.00
C ALA A 116 0.18 -3.77 7.50
N LYS A 117 -0.32 -4.49 6.49
CA LYS A 117 0.39 -5.64 5.90
C LYS A 117 1.66 -5.23 5.15
N ALA A 118 1.62 -4.15 4.40
CA ALA A 118 2.77 -3.63 3.67
C ALA A 118 3.86 -3.14 4.63
N LYS A 119 3.48 -2.51 5.74
CA LYS A 119 4.41 -2.08 6.81
C LYS A 119 5.05 -3.26 7.53
N ALA A 120 4.29 -4.29 7.83
CA ALA A 120 4.83 -5.50 8.44
C ALA A 120 5.89 -6.16 7.55
N ARG A 121 5.65 -6.22 6.23
CA ARG A 121 6.63 -6.72 5.25
C ARG A 121 7.89 -5.85 5.19
N ALA A 122 7.73 -4.54 5.16
CA ALA A 122 8.86 -3.61 5.15
C ALA A 122 9.69 -3.70 6.43
N LYS A 123 9.06 -3.91 7.59
CA LYS A 123 9.74 -4.13 8.86
C LYS A 123 10.52 -5.44 8.87
N ASN A 124 9.95 -6.52 8.36
CA ASN A 124 10.62 -7.81 8.22
C ASN A 124 11.80 -7.74 7.25
N ALA A 125 11.66 -7.05 6.15
CA ALA A 125 12.74 -6.83 5.20
C ALA A 125 13.89 -5.99 5.77
N ARG A 126 13.61 -5.12 6.74
CA ARG A 126 14.62 -4.31 7.45
C ARG A 126 15.25 -5.01 8.65
N ALA A 127 14.63 -6.05 9.16
CA ALA A 127 15.13 -6.84 10.29
C ALA A 127 16.08 -7.96 9.85
N THR A 128 16.13 -8.25 8.57
CA THR A 128 17.11 -9.12 7.92
C THR A 128 18.17 -8.26 7.25
#